data_b58e5663ec15b69c139a1d8165677d19
#
_entry.id   b58e5663ec15b69c139a1d8165677d19
#
_cell.length_a   1.000
_cell.length_b   1.000
_cell.length_c   1.000
_cell.angle_alpha   90.00
_cell.angle_beta   90.00
_cell.angle_gamma   90.00
#
_symmetry.space_group_name_H-M   'P 1'
#
loop_
_entity.id
_entity.type
_entity.pdbx_description
1 polymer ?
#
loop_
_entity_poly.entity_id
_entity_poly.type
_entity_poly.pdbx_seq_one_letter_code
_entity_poly.pdbx_strand_id
1 'polypeptide(L)'
;TSHNFSLLVDIDSNAAANNFALAITGASFIPMVDNNSGQSISLSPTLSFPMKTASCRIEDPSKQLAVSSQSIVPPLVNYGQQDVGIIQIDLRHPGAPGSSQIQMTGMAFQFLDSAGAPLNASELFSNITILRQQVVVADLFGNVPNNSIVNLTLNSPVTLNPGEVVSVRILADILSLSNHDAFSLTVLDSSEFVVRELSSGNLISAVTDTVVLATGSTFPM
;
A
#
# COMPACT_ATOMS: atom_id res chain seq x y z
N THR A 1 46.21 7.27 6.91
CA THR A 1 45.21 6.28 6.47
C THR A 1 43.97 6.42 7.34
N SER A 2 42.80 6.64 6.75
CA SER A 2 41.52 6.65 7.45
C SER A 2 40.90 5.26 7.35
N HIS A 3 40.28 4.80 8.41
CA HIS A 3 39.54 3.55 8.47
C HIS A 3 38.08 3.85 8.78
N ASN A 4 37.17 3.24 8.02
CA ASN A 4 35.74 3.34 8.26
C ASN A 4 35.26 2.08 8.98
N PHE A 5 34.44 2.26 10.00
CA PHE A 5 33.78 1.19 10.72
C PHE A 5 32.29 1.32 10.50
N SER A 6 31.63 0.19 10.28
CA SER A 6 30.17 0.12 10.21
C SER A 6 29.66 -0.74 11.35
N LEU A 7 28.64 -0.24 12.04
CA LEU A 7 27.91 -0.99 13.05
C LEU A 7 26.59 -1.42 12.44
N LEU A 8 26.37 -2.72 12.38
CA LEU A 8 25.11 -3.33 11.95
C LEU A 8 24.34 -3.79 13.16
N VAL A 9 23.02 -3.60 13.15
CA VAL A 9 22.12 -3.96 14.23
C VAL A 9 20.96 -4.75 13.64
N ASP A 10 20.71 -5.93 14.17
CA ASP A 10 19.51 -6.69 13.90
C ASP A 10 18.41 -6.28 14.88
N ILE A 11 17.22 -6.00 14.37
CA ILE A 11 16.07 -5.62 15.17
C ILE A 11 15.19 -6.85 15.36
N ASP A 12 14.92 -7.22 16.62
CA ASP A 12 14.01 -8.30 16.95
C ASP A 12 12.59 -7.98 16.46
N SER A 13 11.93 -8.97 15.87
CA SER A 13 10.54 -8.85 15.39
C SER A 13 9.54 -8.50 16.50
N ASN A 14 9.90 -8.76 17.76
CA ASN A 14 9.10 -8.42 18.94
C ASN A 14 9.60 -7.17 19.68
N ALA A 15 10.42 -6.34 19.04
CA ALA A 15 10.95 -5.14 19.65
C ALA A 15 9.80 -4.23 20.13
N ALA A 16 9.74 -3.98 21.43
CA ALA A 16 8.72 -3.13 22.04
C ALA A 16 8.98 -1.62 21.85
N ALA A 17 10.20 -1.24 21.42
CA ALA A 17 10.58 0.14 21.21
C ALA A 17 10.22 0.62 19.81
N ASN A 18 9.61 1.79 19.70
CA ASN A 18 9.22 2.39 18.40
C ASN A 18 10.36 3.18 17.74
N ASN A 19 11.45 3.42 18.46
CA ASN A 19 12.60 4.13 17.93
C ASN A 19 13.87 3.75 18.72
N PHE A 20 15.02 3.94 18.11
CA PHE A 20 16.31 3.81 18.76
C PHE A 20 17.31 4.81 18.20
N ALA A 21 18.32 5.10 18.98
CA ALA A 21 19.53 5.78 18.55
C ALA A 21 20.74 5.08 19.18
N LEU A 22 21.83 5.03 18.45
CA LEU A 22 23.08 4.52 18.96
C LEU A 22 23.92 5.67 19.50
N ALA A 23 24.57 5.47 20.64
CA ALA A 23 25.46 6.47 21.21
C ALA A 23 26.74 5.82 21.75
N ILE A 24 27.87 6.42 21.45
CA ILE A 24 29.14 6.17 22.13
C ILE A 24 29.27 7.26 23.18
N THR A 25 29.11 6.90 24.44
CA THR A 25 28.98 7.87 25.55
C THR A 25 30.30 8.38 26.07
N GLY A 26 31.42 7.70 25.73
CA GLY A 26 32.74 8.14 26.17
C GLY A 26 33.87 7.44 25.45
N ALA A 27 35.06 8.02 25.54
CA ALA A 27 36.28 7.49 24.89
C ALA A 27 36.66 6.08 25.34
N SER A 28 36.31 5.71 26.60
CA SER A 28 36.60 4.38 27.15
C SER A 28 35.87 3.23 26.43
N PHE A 29 34.81 3.53 25.69
CA PHE A 29 34.10 2.52 24.87
C PHE A 29 34.78 2.24 23.53
N ILE A 30 35.86 2.96 23.20
CA ILE A 30 36.69 2.70 22.01
C ILE A 30 38.12 2.42 22.48
N PRO A 31 38.39 1.23 23.03
CA PRO A 31 39.74 0.89 23.45
C PRO A 31 40.64 0.77 22.22
N MET A 32 41.77 1.46 22.23
CA MET A 32 42.78 1.41 21.19
C MET A 32 44.10 1.09 21.80
N VAL A 33 44.87 0.22 21.11
CA VAL A 33 46.18 -0.22 21.55
C VAL A 33 47.15 -0.09 20.36
N ASP A 34 48.33 0.41 20.63
CA ASP A 34 49.43 0.38 19.68
C ASP A 34 49.90 -1.07 19.52
N ASN A 35 49.80 -1.59 18.31
CA ASN A 35 50.10 -2.98 18.02
C ASN A 35 51.60 -3.34 18.18
N ASN A 36 52.50 -2.33 18.16
CA ASN A 36 53.92 -2.53 18.29
C ASN A 36 54.37 -2.51 19.77
N SER A 37 53.78 -1.61 20.56
CA SER A 37 54.18 -1.40 21.95
C SER A 37 53.25 -2.02 22.95
N GLY A 38 52.04 -2.42 22.54
CA GLY A 38 50.98 -2.88 23.46
C GLY A 38 50.39 -1.78 24.38
N GLN A 39 50.80 -0.53 24.17
CA GLN A 39 50.33 0.60 25.00
C GLN A 39 48.96 1.08 24.54
N SER A 40 48.14 1.48 25.53
CA SER A 40 46.86 2.12 25.25
C SER A 40 47.05 3.48 24.59
N ILE A 41 46.30 3.74 23.52
CA ILE A 41 46.28 4.99 22.79
C ILE A 41 45.07 5.81 23.29
N SER A 42 45.31 7.06 23.64
CA SER A 42 44.22 7.98 23.95
C SER A 42 43.61 8.56 22.70
N LEU A 43 42.27 8.62 22.65
CA LEU A 43 41.57 9.30 21.58
C LEU A 43 41.88 10.80 21.58
N SER A 44 41.90 11.39 20.39
CA SER A 44 42.14 12.83 20.23
C SER A 44 41.12 13.66 21.04
N PRO A 45 41.56 14.72 21.75
CA PRO A 45 40.66 15.59 22.48
C PRO A 45 39.68 16.41 21.62
N THR A 46 39.83 16.34 20.30
CA THR A 46 38.87 16.99 19.37
C THR A 46 37.55 16.24 19.20
N LEU A 47 37.47 14.98 19.69
CA LEU A 47 36.21 14.20 19.66
C LEU A 47 35.34 14.61 20.84
N SER A 48 34.14 15.09 20.54
CA SER A 48 33.12 15.36 21.54
C SER A 48 32.23 14.11 21.77
N PHE A 49 32.02 13.77 23.02
CA PHE A 49 31.10 12.70 23.43
C PHE A 49 29.87 13.30 24.12
N PRO A 50 28.71 12.66 24.03
CA PRO A 50 28.43 11.43 23.30
C PRO A 50 28.36 11.64 21.78
N MET A 51 28.94 10.72 21.02
CA MET A 51 28.70 10.62 19.58
C MET A 51 27.39 9.85 19.38
N LYS A 52 26.42 10.46 18.72
CA LYS A 52 25.09 9.86 18.54
C LYS A 52 24.74 9.76 17.07
N THR A 53 24.01 8.69 16.71
CA THR A 53 23.30 8.64 15.44
C THR A 53 22.04 9.52 15.50
N ALA A 54 21.45 9.82 14.36
CA ALA A 54 20.05 10.23 14.31
C ALA A 54 19.17 9.15 14.93
N SER A 55 17.99 9.53 15.43
CA SER A 55 16.99 8.58 15.88
C SER A 55 16.40 7.87 14.65
N CYS A 56 16.41 6.55 14.69
CA CYS A 56 15.74 5.71 13.69
C CYS A 56 14.40 5.25 14.26
N ARG A 57 13.34 5.43 13.50
CA ARG A 57 12.02 4.87 13.84
C ARG A 57 11.98 3.41 13.43
N ILE A 58 11.47 2.57 14.34
CA ILE A 58 11.15 1.18 14.05
C ILE A 58 9.70 1.16 13.58
N GLU A 59 9.48 0.77 12.35
CA GLU A 59 8.15 0.46 11.83
C GLU A 59 8.10 -1.02 11.53
N ASP A 60 6.94 -1.63 11.78
CA ASP A 60 6.70 -3.01 11.38
C ASP A 60 6.11 -3.00 9.96
N PRO A 61 6.93 -3.16 8.92
CA PRO A 61 6.48 -3.04 7.55
C PRO A 61 5.59 -4.21 7.10
N SER A 62 5.58 -5.32 7.86
CA SER A 62 4.67 -6.44 7.58
C SER A 62 3.21 -6.14 7.97
N LYS A 63 2.97 -5.06 8.74
CA LYS A 63 1.63 -4.66 9.18
C LYS A 63 0.99 -3.57 8.32
N GLN A 64 1.50 -3.33 7.14
CA GLN A 64 0.99 -2.30 6.25
C GLN A 64 0.91 -2.80 4.81
N LEU A 65 -0.13 -2.36 4.10
CA LEU A 65 -0.23 -2.43 2.64
C LEU A 65 -0.14 -1.01 2.11
N ALA A 66 0.87 -0.69 1.31
CA ALA A 66 0.91 0.58 0.60
C ALA A 66 0.05 0.47 -0.68
N VAL A 67 -0.82 1.46 -0.88
CA VAL A 67 -1.76 1.49 -2.01
C VAL A 67 -1.57 2.79 -2.76
N SER A 68 -1.37 2.69 -4.07
CA SER A 68 -1.42 3.82 -4.99
C SER A 68 -2.31 3.48 -6.17
N SER A 69 -2.75 4.48 -6.92
CA SER A 69 -3.66 4.23 -8.02
C SER A 69 -3.57 5.26 -9.12
N GLN A 70 -4.11 4.88 -10.26
CA GLN A 70 -4.30 5.79 -11.39
C GLN A 70 -5.62 5.51 -12.10
N SER A 71 -6.28 6.57 -12.56
CA SER A 71 -7.43 6.46 -13.45
C SER A 71 -6.99 5.88 -14.80
N ILE A 72 -7.74 4.91 -15.29
CA ILE A 72 -7.59 4.33 -16.63
C ILE A 72 -8.88 4.44 -17.45
N VAL A 73 -9.84 5.26 -16.97
CA VAL A 73 -11.09 5.53 -17.70
C VAL A 73 -10.75 6.28 -18.97
N PRO A 74 -11.25 5.83 -20.13
CA PRO A 74 -11.20 6.61 -21.37
C PRO A 74 -11.92 7.95 -21.21
N PRO A 75 -11.49 9.02 -21.89
CA PRO A 75 -12.13 10.33 -21.83
C PRO A 75 -13.61 10.28 -22.22
N LEU A 76 -13.98 9.31 -23.04
CA LEU A 76 -15.34 9.09 -23.50
C LEU A 76 -15.66 7.61 -23.42
N VAL A 77 -16.80 7.30 -22.83
CA VAL A 77 -17.35 5.95 -22.69
C VAL A 77 -18.75 5.92 -23.28
N ASN A 78 -19.09 4.88 -24.03
CA ASN A 78 -20.40 4.73 -24.65
C ASN A 78 -21.31 3.83 -23.81
N TYR A 79 -22.61 4.10 -23.87
CA TYR A 79 -23.62 3.17 -23.32
C TYR A 79 -23.48 1.80 -23.99
N GLY A 80 -23.60 0.72 -23.20
CA GLY A 80 -23.44 -0.64 -23.66
C GLY A 80 -21.99 -1.07 -23.89
N GLN A 81 -21.00 -0.21 -23.66
CA GLN A 81 -19.59 -0.56 -23.78
C GLN A 81 -19.21 -1.54 -22.69
N GLN A 82 -18.49 -2.59 -23.05
CA GLN A 82 -17.99 -3.63 -22.16
C GLN A 82 -16.50 -3.43 -21.84
N ASP A 83 -16.05 -4.03 -20.74
CA ASP A 83 -14.66 -4.04 -20.29
C ASP A 83 -14.02 -2.65 -20.18
N VAL A 84 -14.80 -1.65 -19.80
CA VAL A 84 -14.29 -0.28 -19.60
C VAL A 84 -13.35 -0.27 -18.42
N GLY A 85 -12.08 0.06 -18.66
CA GLY A 85 -11.11 0.26 -17.59
C GLY A 85 -11.48 1.48 -16.73
N ILE A 86 -11.69 1.28 -15.43
CA ILE A 86 -12.05 2.35 -14.49
C ILE A 86 -10.81 2.86 -13.78
N ILE A 87 -10.12 1.97 -13.08
CA ILE A 87 -8.97 2.32 -12.26
C ILE A 87 -7.97 1.18 -12.20
N GLN A 88 -6.69 1.51 -12.15
CA GLN A 88 -5.63 0.61 -11.75
C GLN A 88 -5.20 0.97 -10.32
N ILE A 89 -5.05 -0.04 -9.49
CA ILE A 89 -4.59 0.06 -8.11
C ILE A 89 -3.33 -0.78 -7.98
N ASP A 90 -2.26 -0.15 -7.56
CA ASP A 90 -0.99 -0.82 -7.28
C ASP A 90 -0.86 -1.07 -5.78
N LEU A 91 -0.79 -2.35 -5.43
CA LEU A 91 -0.68 -2.87 -4.08
C LEU A 91 0.79 -3.21 -3.85
N ARG A 92 1.42 -2.59 -2.85
CA ARG A 92 2.81 -2.83 -2.50
C ARG A 92 2.94 -3.34 -1.08
N HIS A 93 3.71 -4.41 -0.91
CA HIS A 93 4.14 -4.86 0.41
C HIS A 93 5.45 -4.15 0.79
N PRO A 94 5.46 -3.21 1.75
CA PRO A 94 6.65 -2.43 2.09
C PRO A 94 7.68 -3.19 2.94
N GLY A 95 7.38 -4.45 3.33
CA GLY A 95 8.23 -5.26 4.18
C GLY A 95 9.59 -5.58 3.59
N ALA A 96 10.59 -5.75 4.46
CA ALA A 96 11.90 -6.23 4.11
C ALA A 96 11.88 -7.74 3.77
N PRO A 97 12.88 -8.26 3.04
CA PRO A 97 13.04 -9.69 2.83
C PRO A 97 13.02 -10.45 4.18
N GLY A 98 12.20 -11.49 4.26
CA GLY A 98 11.99 -12.26 5.49
C GLY A 98 10.77 -11.86 6.32
N SER A 99 10.13 -10.75 6.02
CA SER A 99 8.82 -10.42 6.60
C SER A 99 7.75 -11.42 6.15
N SER A 100 6.66 -11.52 6.91
CA SER A 100 5.52 -12.35 6.54
C SER A 100 4.83 -11.82 5.29
N GLN A 101 4.29 -12.71 4.48
CA GLN A 101 3.43 -12.35 3.36
C GLN A 101 2.14 -11.68 3.86
N ILE A 102 1.58 -10.79 3.05
CA ILE A 102 0.26 -10.21 3.26
C ILE A 102 -0.72 -10.66 2.17
N GLN A 103 -1.99 -10.67 2.51
CA GLN A 103 -3.04 -11.11 1.62
C GLN A 103 -4.22 -10.15 1.67
N MET A 104 -4.60 -9.61 0.50
CA MET A 104 -5.83 -8.86 0.34
C MET A 104 -6.96 -9.81 -0.05
N THR A 105 -8.06 -9.79 0.69
CA THR A 105 -9.22 -10.66 0.50
C THR A 105 -10.46 -9.91 0.03
N GLY A 106 -10.45 -8.58 0.09
CA GLY A 106 -11.56 -7.75 -0.35
C GLY A 106 -11.21 -6.29 -0.41
N MET A 107 -12.09 -5.52 -1.01
CA MET A 107 -12.03 -4.06 -1.04
C MET A 107 -13.42 -3.48 -1.22
N ALA A 108 -13.59 -2.21 -0.83
CA ALA A 108 -14.80 -1.45 -1.11
C ALA A 108 -14.46 -0.12 -1.79
N PHE A 109 -15.39 0.39 -2.57
CA PHE A 109 -15.30 1.69 -3.22
C PHE A 109 -16.70 2.27 -3.46
N GLN A 110 -16.77 3.56 -3.67
CA GLN A 110 -18.01 4.28 -3.90
C GLN A 110 -18.02 4.90 -5.29
N PHE A 111 -19.18 4.80 -5.96
CA PHE A 111 -19.47 5.58 -7.15
C PHE A 111 -20.18 6.87 -6.80
N LEU A 112 -19.84 7.93 -7.54
CA LEU A 112 -20.43 9.24 -7.44
C LEU A 112 -20.87 9.69 -8.84
N ASP A 113 -21.91 10.50 -8.91
CA ASP A 113 -22.37 11.15 -10.14
C ASP A 113 -21.55 12.41 -10.51
N SER A 114 -21.96 13.12 -11.54
CA SER A 114 -21.31 14.35 -12.01
C SER A 114 -21.35 15.49 -10.98
N ALA A 115 -22.28 15.48 -10.04
CA ALA A 115 -22.40 16.44 -8.95
C ALA A 115 -21.61 16.03 -7.70
N GLY A 116 -21.00 14.84 -7.70
CA GLY A 116 -20.32 14.25 -6.54
C GLY A 116 -21.27 13.61 -5.53
N ALA A 117 -22.54 13.39 -5.89
CA ALA A 117 -23.51 12.70 -5.05
C ALA A 117 -23.37 11.16 -5.22
N PRO A 118 -23.69 10.36 -4.19
CA PRO A 118 -23.65 8.91 -4.26
C PRO A 118 -24.51 8.36 -5.41
N LEU A 119 -23.90 7.54 -6.27
CA LEU A 119 -24.50 6.91 -7.44
C LEU A 119 -24.63 5.41 -7.22
N ASN A 120 -25.84 4.85 -7.31
CA ASN A 120 -26.03 3.42 -7.20
C ASN A 120 -25.38 2.69 -8.39
N ALA A 121 -24.50 1.74 -8.10
CA ALA A 121 -23.71 1.06 -9.13
C ALA A 121 -24.59 0.36 -10.17
N SER A 122 -25.72 -0.26 -9.77
CA SER A 122 -26.65 -0.94 -10.67
C SER A 122 -27.42 -0.01 -11.64
N GLU A 123 -27.39 1.30 -11.43
CA GLU A 123 -28.01 2.28 -12.33
C GLU A 123 -27.11 2.62 -13.53
N LEU A 124 -25.85 2.23 -13.46
CA LEU A 124 -24.85 2.54 -14.48
C LEU A 124 -24.14 1.30 -15.04
N PHE A 125 -23.95 0.26 -14.23
CA PHE A 125 -23.16 -0.90 -14.58
C PHE A 125 -23.99 -2.19 -14.61
N SER A 126 -23.77 -3.02 -15.61
CA SER A 126 -24.28 -4.40 -15.68
C SER A 126 -23.33 -5.43 -15.08
N ASN A 127 -22.05 -5.07 -15.02
CA ASN A 127 -21.01 -5.89 -14.44
C ASN A 127 -19.87 -5.03 -13.88
N ILE A 128 -19.18 -5.53 -12.85
CA ILE A 128 -17.94 -4.98 -12.31
C ILE A 128 -16.98 -6.14 -12.06
N THR A 129 -15.81 -6.07 -12.67
CA THR A 129 -14.80 -7.13 -12.64
C THR A 129 -13.48 -6.59 -12.10
N ILE A 130 -12.81 -7.35 -11.23
CA ILE A 130 -11.43 -7.07 -10.81
C ILE A 130 -10.51 -8.07 -11.47
N LEU A 131 -9.48 -7.54 -12.14
CA LEU A 131 -8.42 -8.32 -12.78
C LEU A 131 -7.10 -8.15 -12.02
N ARG A 132 -6.41 -9.26 -11.80
CA ARG A 132 -4.99 -9.31 -11.47
C ARG A 132 -4.25 -9.95 -12.65
N GLN A 133 -3.37 -9.19 -13.33
CA GLN A 133 -2.58 -9.72 -14.44
C GLN A 133 -3.43 -10.51 -15.49
N GLN A 134 -4.59 -9.98 -15.88
CA GLN A 134 -5.57 -10.58 -16.78
C GLN A 134 -6.39 -11.77 -16.22
N VAL A 135 -6.19 -12.13 -14.95
CA VAL A 135 -6.99 -13.15 -14.25
C VAL A 135 -8.09 -12.47 -13.45
N VAL A 136 -9.33 -12.91 -13.63
CA VAL A 136 -10.47 -12.43 -12.83
C VAL A 136 -10.30 -12.91 -11.39
N VAL A 137 -10.24 -11.96 -10.45
CA VAL A 137 -10.16 -12.23 -9.02
C VAL A 137 -11.44 -11.88 -8.27
N ALA A 138 -12.32 -11.08 -8.87
CA ALA A 138 -13.69 -10.84 -8.44
C ALA A 138 -14.56 -10.45 -9.64
N ASP A 139 -15.86 -10.79 -9.58
CA ASP A 139 -16.83 -10.52 -10.62
C ASP A 139 -18.22 -10.38 -10.00
N LEU A 140 -18.95 -9.34 -10.38
CA LEU A 140 -20.33 -9.06 -9.94
C LEU A 140 -21.36 -9.23 -11.05
N PHE A 141 -21.07 -10.03 -12.06
CA PHE A 141 -22.00 -10.24 -13.18
C PHE A 141 -23.39 -10.63 -12.68
N GLY A 142 -24.42 -9.84 -13.04
CA GLY A 142 -25.80 -10.02 -12.63
C GLY A 142 -26.07 -9.70 -11.13
N ASN A 143 -25.07 -9.26 -10.38
CA ASN A 143 -25.18 -8.98 -8.93
C ASN A 143 -24.59 -7.60 -8.57
N VAL A 144 -24.55 -6.66 -9.51
CA VAL A 144 -24.11 -5.29 -9.21
C VAL A 144 -25.08 -4.69 -8.18
N PRO A 145 -24.58 -4.20 -7.03
CA PRO A 145 -25.46 -3.76 -5.95
C PRO A 145 -26.21 -2.49 -6.30
N ASN A 146 -27.49 -2.43 -5.87
CA ASN A 146 -28.26 -1.18 -5.89
C ASN A 146 -27.86 -0.30 -4.69
N ASN A 147 -26.60 0.08 -4.66
CA ASN A 147 -25.99 0.91 -3.65
C ASN A 147 -24.80 1.65 -4.28
N SER A 148 -24.47 2.81 -3.74
CA SER A 148 -23.30 3.57 -4.17
C SER A 148 -21.97 2.96 -3.68
N ILE A 149 -21.98 2.25 -2.56
CA ILE A 149 -20.82 1.53 -2.03
C ILE A 149 -20.86 0.10 -2.53
N VAL A 150 -19.82 -0.29 -3.22
CA VAL A 150 -19.59 -1.63 -3.76
C VAL A 150 -18.56 -2.34 -2.92
N ASN A 151 -19.01 -3.36 -2.17
CA ASN A 151 -18.13 -4.23 -1.39
C ASN A 151 -17.79 -5.47 -2.22
N LEU A 152 -16.52 -5.70 -2.45
CA LEU A 152 -16.03 -6.84 -3.22
C LEU A 152 -15.24 -7.78 -2.33
N THR A 153 -15.64 -9.05 -2.32
CA THR A 153 -14.84 -10.14 -1.79
C THR A 153 -14.11 -10.80 -2.96
N LEU A 154 -12.80 -10.99 -2.83
CA LEU A 154 -12.02 -11.62 -3.88
C LEU A 154 -12.22 -13.14 -3.84
N ASN A 155 -12.63 -13.73 -4.97
CA ASN A 155 -12.73 -15.17 -5.17
C ASN A 155 -11.34 -15.85 -5.12
N SER A 156 -10.33 -15.11 -5.57
CA SER A 156 -8.91 -15.46 -5.47
C SER A 156 -8.17 -14.33 -4.75
N PRO A 157 -7.83 -14.51 -3.47
CA PRO A 157 -7.10 -13.50 -2.72
C PRO A 157 -5.78 -13.10 -3.38
N VAL A 158 -5.42 -11.82 -3.26
CA VAL A 158 -4.15 -11.30 -3.77
C VAL A 158 -3.11 -11.39 -2.69
N THR A 159 -2.15 -12.31 -2.86
CA THR A 159 -1.02 -12.47 -1.95
C THR A 159 0.18 -11.67 -2.47
N LEU A 160 0.85 -10.95 -1.57
CA LEU A 160 2.05 -10.18 -1.84
C LEU A 160 3.21 -10.68 -0.97
N ASN A 161 4.35 -10.90 -1.61
CA ASN A 161 5.62 -11.14 -0.92
C ASN A 161 6.24 -9.81 -0.47
N PRO A 162 7.11 -9.82 0.55
CA PRO A 162 7.85 -8.62 0.94
C PRO A 162 8.56 -7.96 -0.24
N GLY A 163 8.37 -6.67 -0.41
CA GLY A 163 8.91 -5.88 -1.51
C GLY A 163 8.14 -5.98 -2.83
N GLU A 164 7.16 -6.88 -2.95
CA GLU A 164 6.38 -7.09 -4.17
C GLU A 164 5.39 -5.96 -4.42
N VAL A 165 5.19 -5.65 -5.70
CA VAL A 165 4.11 -4.78 -6.19
C VAL A 165 3.21 -5.60 -7.10
N VAL A 166 1.91 -5.57 -6.82
CA VAL A 166 0.88 -6.23 -7.62
C VAL A 166 -0.14 -5.21 -8.07
N SER A 167 -0.38 -5.13 -9.38
CA SER A 167 -1.43 -4.27 -9.94
C SER A 167 -2.73 -5.04 -10.09
N VAL A 168 -3.82 -4.44 -9.63
CA VAL A 168 -5.19 -4.87 -9.89
C VAL A 168 -5.92 -3.80 -10.68
N ARG A 169 -6.81 -4.20 -11.58
CA ARG A 169 -7.61 -3.28 -12.39
C ARG A 169 -9.08 -3.55 -12.15
N ILE A 170 -9.85 -2.49 -11.99
CA ILE A 170 -11.30 -2.53 -11.96
C ILE A 170 -11.79 -2.20 -13.36
N LEU A 171 -12.55 -3.11 -13.93
CA LEU A 171 -13.28 -2.93 -15.19
C LEU A 171 -14.78 -2.93 -14.90
N ALA A 172 -15.55 -2.29 -15.75
CA ALA A 172 -17.01 -2.34 -15.68
C ALA A 172 -17.64 -2.39 -17.07
N ASP A 173 -18.80 -3.05 -17.15
CA ASP A 173 -19.66 -3.04 -18.31
C ASP A 173 -20.75 -1.99 -18.10
N ILE A 174 -20.82 -1.03 -19.01
CA ILE A 174 -21.79 0.06 -18.94
C ILE A 174 -23.15 -0.44 -19.42
N LEU A 175 -24.20 -0.07 -18.72
CA LEU A 175 -25.57 -0.34 -19.18
C LEU A 175 -25.85 0.33 -20.54
N SER A 176 -26.63 -0.34 -21.38
CA SER A 176 -27.06 0.23 -22.67
C SER A 176 -28.04 1.40 -22.52
N LEU A 177 -28.68 1.53 -21.36
CA LEU A 177 -29.56 2.63 -20.98
C LEU A 177 -29.23 3.04 -19.55
N SER A 178 -28.86 4.29 -19.36
CA SER A 178 -28.68 4.91 -18.04
C SER A 178 -29.12 6.37 -18.12
N ASN A 179 -29.52 6.92 -16.97
CA ASN A 179 -29.87 8.33 -16.85
C ASN A 179 -28.67 9.19 -16.38
N HIS A 180 -27.49 8.57 -16.23
CA HIS A 180 -26.29 9.23 -15.76
C HIS A 180 -25.33 9.50 -16.91
N ASP A 181 -24.92 10.74 -17.06
CA ASP A 181 -24.00 11.25 -18.09
C ASP A 181 -22.53 11.23 -17.68
N ALA A 182 -22.26 11.04 -16.40
CA ALA A 182 -20.90 10.94 -15.88
C ALA A 182 -20.88 10.14 -14.57
N PHE A 183 -19.70 9.62 -14.25
CA PHE A 183 -19.42 8.98 -12.96
C PHE A 183 -18.01 9.23 -12.51
N SER A 184 -17.78 9.07 -11.22
CA SER A 184 -16.45 8.94 -10.63
C SER A 184 -16.44 7.80 -9.62
N LEU A 185 -15.25 7.25 -9.36
CA LEU A 185 -15.01 6.24 -8.36
C LEU A 185 -14.09 6.80 -7.27
N THR A 186 -14.42 6.55 -6.04
CA THR A 186 -13.60 6.92 -4.88
C THR A 186 -13.47 5.76 -3.91
N VAL A 187 -12.33 5.66 -3.23
CA VAL A 187 -12.15 4.85 -2.02
C VAL A 187 -12.26 5.79 -0.84
N LEU A 188 -13.18 5.52 0.06
CA LEU A 188 -13.52 6.44 1.15
C LEU A 188 -12.44 6.47 2.23
N ASP A 189 -11.87 5.30 2.55
CA ASP A 189 -10.93 5.14 3.65
C ASP A 189 -9.97 3.97 3.36
N SER A 190 -8.84 3.96 4.03
CA SER A 190 -7.87 2.85 3.98
C SER A 190 -8.43 1.54 4.57
N SER A 191 -9.41 1.62 5.45
CA SER A 191 -10.11 0.45 6.00
C SER A 191 -10.96 -0.31 4.98
N GLU A 192 -11.21 0.28 3.81
CA GLU A 192 -11.91 -0.38 2.70
C GLU A 192 -11.09 -1.50 2.04
N PHE A 193 -9.81 -1.61 2.35
CA PHE A 193 -8.99 -2.74 1.95
C PHE A 193 -8.93 -3.78 3.06
N VAL A 194 -9.51 -4.96 2.81
CA VAL A 194 -9.47 -6.08 3.77
C VAL A 194 -8.18 -6.86 3.57
N VAL A 195 -7.19 -6.60 4.41
CA VAL A 195 -5.84 -7.17 4.30
C VAL A 195 -5.45 -7.90 5.57
N ARG A 196 -4.78 -9.02 5.43
CA ARG A 196 -4.30 -9.86 6.53
C ARG A 196 -2.83 -10.20 6.35
N GLU A 197 -2.13 -10.31 7.46
CA GLU A 197 -0.82 -10.96 7.52
C GLU A 197 -1.02 -12.49 7.53
N LEU A 198 -0.33 -13.22 6.64
CA LEU A 198 -0.55 -14.66 6.50
C LEU A 198 -0.05 -15.49 7.69
N SER A 199 1.02 -15.07 8.37
CA SER A 199 1.58 -15.82 9.48
C SER A 199 0.72 -15.78 10.74
N SER A 200 0.10 -14.64 11.04
CA SER A 200 -0.71 -14.43 12.24
C SER A 200 -2.22 -14.45 11.97
N GLY A 201 -2.64 -14.23 10.72
CA GLY A 201 -4.04 -14.02 10.34
C GLY A 201 -4.61 -12.68 10.78
N ASN A 202 -3.80 -11.81 11.40
CA ASN A 202 -4.25 -10.51 11.89
C ASN A 202 -4.57 -9.56 10.73
N LEU A 203 -5.60 -8.74 10.92
CA LEU A 203 -5.89 -7.63 10.02
C LEU A 203 -4.77 -6.59 10.11
N ILE A 204 -4.39 -6.05 8.97
CA ILE A 204 -3.39 -4.99 8.85
C ILE A 204 -3.99 -3.78 8.15
N SER A 205 -3.43 -2.62 8.40
CA SER A 205 -3.90 -1.36 7.79
C SER A 205 -3.37 -1.21 6.37
N ALA A 206 -4.21 -0.70 5.48
CA ALA A 206 -3.73 -0.12 4.24
C ALA A 206 -3.28 1.34 4.49
N VAL A 207 -2.25 1.77 3.77
CA VAL A 207 -1.76 3.15 3.77
C VAL A 207 -1.76 3.62 2.33
N THR A 208 -2.44 4.72 2.08
CA THR A 208 -2.51 5.32 0.74
C THR A 208 -1.49 6.45 0.65
N ASP A 209 -0.61 6.41 -0.34
CA ASP A 209 0.35 7.50 -0.61
C ASP A 209 -0.36 8.75 -1.14
N THR A 210 -1.54 8.58 -1.72
CA THR A 210 -2.39 9.67 -2.20
C THR A 210 -3.85 9.37 -1.86
N VAL A 211 -4.46 10.31 -1.15
CA VAL A 211 -5.89 10.27 -0.87
C VAL A 211 -6.64 10.54 -2.18
N VAL A 212 -7.63 9.68 -2.47
CA VAL A 212 -8.66 9.84 -3.48
C VAL A 212 -8.30 9.39 -4.89
N LEU A 213 -8.87 8.31 -5.21
CA LEU A 213 -9.02 7.75 -6.52
C LEU A 213 -10.31 8.28 -7.15
N ALA A 214 -10.33 9.56 -7.51
CA ALA A 214 -11.45 10.08 -8.27
C ALA A 214 -11.17 9.89 -9.76
N THR A 215 -12.03 9.14 -10.39
CA THR A 215 -12.01 8.93 -11.84
C THR A 215 -13.34 9.37 -12.39
N GLY A 216 -13.35 10.12 -13.48
CA GLY A 216 -14.57 10.61 -14.09
C GLY A 216 -14.60 10.37 -15.59
N SER A 217 -15.77 10.05 -16.13
CA SER A 217 -16.01 9.98 -17.56
C SER A 217 -17.41 10.49 -17.86
N THR A 218 -17.56 11.17 -18.98
CA THR A 218 -18.87 11.66 -19.45
C THR A 218 -19.33 10.79 -20.61
N PHE A 219 -20.62 10.48 -20.61
CA PHE A 219 -21.26 9.78 -21.72
C PHE A 219 -21.79 10.79 -22.73
N PRO A 220 -21.65 10.53 -24.05
CA PRO A 220 -22.36 11.34 -25.03
C PRO A 220 -23.86 11.14 -24.87
N MET A 221 -24.60 12.23 -24.87
CA MET A 221 -26.06 12.21 -24.99
C MET A 221 -26.49 11.82 -26.40
#